data_d65ddd4625fd17b8d5b2f65bdb48f1ec
#
_entry.id   d65ddd4625fd17b8d5b2f65bdb48f1ec
#
_cell.length_a   1.000
_cell.length_b   1.000
_cell.length_c   1.000
_cell.angle_alpha   90.00
_cell.angle_beta   90.00
_cell.angle_gamma   90.00
#
_symmetry.space_group_name_H-M   'P 1'
#
loop_
_entity.id
_entity.type
_entity.pdbx_description
1 polymer ?
#
loop_
_entity_poly.entity_id
_entity_poly.type
_entity_poly.pdbx_seq_one_letter_code
_entity_poly.pdbx_strand_id
1 'polypeptide(L)'
;LQRFVGSEWFTNRILCGIIKAETSLKPIAEMPQKGQRMKKQLLHTYRFVFLCMLIAVVGLCLVAGYSVRVLDQNQVIQQVDTNMEAAKVRLDRDAEASATMMEDLRNEYASKTRVVAMLLEEQKDWSSENETILEELRVVIDADQISVSNETGILIASTDFSSTGKRAYRAFLSHTTDPVFTDVVFTMQNDKPMILAASALGSGKGLIQVQYPAESMLTQSQENDVSAIVADMPFSDMGISAIIDTDTGKYVSHTQVERCGTDSDYDESLFSGKKGKVDLLRQHQRYMIRYQTHENYILLVDIPYREMDNARGMVIKWVFASGLILLLVATLSMRMGYFYLKKKSPELFPKEPSDWAEQQKQKK
;
A
#
# COMPACT_ATOMS: atom_id res chain seq x y z
N LEU A 1 -21.01 -16.23 6.89
CA LEU A 1 -22.26 -17.01 6.67
C LEU A 1 -23.56 -16.21 6.90
N GLN A 2 -23.55 -15.15 7.71
CA GLN A 2 -24.77 -14.41 8.08
C GLN A 2 -25.22 -13.29 7.08
N ARG A 3 -24.49 -12.99 6.02
CA ARG A 3 -24.87 -11.97 5.00
C ARG A 3 -25.41 -12.55 3.67
N PHE A 4 -25.60 -13.86 3.57
CA PHE A 4 -26.29 -14.50 2.43
C PHE A 4 -27.83 -14.37 2.49
N VAL A 5 -28.39 -13.91 3.62
CA VAL A 5 -29.85 -13.80 3.85
C VAL A 5 -30.54 -12.74 2.96
N GLY A 6 -29.78 -11.74 2.48
CA GLY A 6 -30.34 -10.70 1.59
C GLY A 6 -30.67 -11.19 0.17
N SER A 7 -30.02 -12.25 -0.30
CA SER A 7 -30.27 -12.81 -1.64
C SER A 7 -31.47 -13.75 -1.66
N GLU A 8 -31.80 -14.39 -0.55
CA GLU A 8 -32.99 -15.25 -0.46
C GLU A 8 -34.31 -14.47 -0.56
N TRP A 9 -34.31 -13.20 -0.12
CA TRP A 9 -35.53 -12.38 -0.18
C TRP A 9 -35.89 -11.98 -1.61
N PHE A 10 -34.87 -11.76 -2.46
CA PHE A 10 -35.06 -11.44 -3.87
C PHE A 10 -35.47 -12.67 -4.69
N THR A 11 -34.86 -13.82 -4.42
CA THR A 11 -35.17 -15.10 -5.09
C THR A 11 -36.58 -15.58 -4.76
N ASN A 12 -37.01 -15.48 -3.50
CA ASN A 12 -38.34 -15.85 -3.07
C ASN A 12 -39.43 -14.95 -3.65
N ARG A 13 -39.18 -13.66 -3.85
CA ARG A 13 -40.16 -12.73 -4.43
C ARG A 13 -40.35 -12.94 -5.94
N ILE A 14 -39.28 -13.29 -6.67
CA ILE A 14 -39.33 -13.64 -8.09
C ILE A 14 -39.99 -14.99 -8.27
N LEU A 15 -39.67 -16.00 -7.48
CA LEU A 15 -40.34 -17.30 -7.51
C LEU A 15 -41.83 -17.20 -7.18
N CYS A 16 -42.19 -16.40 -6.16
CA CYS A 16 -43.60 -16.19 -5.78
C CYS A 16 -44.38 -15.40 -6.84
N GLY A 17 -43.75 -14.47 -7.58
CA GLY A 17 -44.31 -13.76 -8.71
C GLY A 17 -44.59 -14.68 -9.90
N ILE A 18 -43.69 -15.61 -10.19
CA ILE A 18 -43.85 -16.59 -11.26
C ILE A 18 -44.93 -17.63 -10.92
N ILE A 19 -45.00 -18.07 -9.65
CA ILE A 19 -46.03 -19.03 -9.18
C ILE A 19 -47.44 -18.38 -9.16
N LYS A 20 -47.56 -17.09 -8.78
CA LYS A 20 -48.85 -16.37 -8.80
C LYS A 20 -49.41 -16.12 -10.21
N ALA A 21 -48.54 -15.98 -11.22
CA ALA A 21 -48.98 -15.85 -12.61
C ALA A 21 -49.61 -17.16 -13.15
N GLU A 22 -49.40 -18.29 -12.50
CA GLU A 22 -49.85 -19.62 -12.89
C GLU A 22 -51.26 -19.98 -12.40
N THR A 23 -51.75 -19.35 -11.32
CA THR A 23 -53.03 -19.70 -10.71
C THR A 23 -54.23 -19.00 -11.33
N SER A 24 -54.03 -18.14 -12.34
CA SER A 24 -55.11 -17.41 -13.03
C SER A 24 -55.67 -18.11 -14.27
N LEU A 25 -55.37 -19.40 -14.51
CA LEU A 25 -55.91 -20.14 -15.63
C LEU A 25 -57.24 -20.84 -15.25
N LYS A 26 -58.36 -20.31 -15.78
CA LYS A 26 -59.68 -20.86 -15.64
C LYS A 26 -59.80 -22.33 -16.13
N PRO A 27 -60.68 -23.16 -15.52
CA PRO A 27 -60.84 -24.57 -15.88
C PRO A 27 -61.34 -24.72 -17.32
N ILE A 28 -60.64 -25.51 -18.09
CA ILE A 28 -60.94 -25.83 -19.50
C ILE A 28 -61.88 -27.04 -19.51
N ALA A 29 -63.13 -26.79 -19.90
CA ALA A 29 -64.11 -27.84 -20.15
C ALA A 29 -63.80 -28.60 -21.45
N GLU A 30 -63.89 -29.90 -21.33
CA GLU A 30 -63.98 -30.97 -22.33
C GLU A 30 -63.45 -30.72 -23.76
N MET A 31 -62.22 -31.08 -24.00
CA MET A 31 -61.61 -31.29 -25.31
C MET A 31 -61.34 -32.78 -25.57
N PRO A 32 -61.33 -33.22 -26.86
CA PRO A 32 -61.04 -34.64 -27.19
C PRO A 32 -59.69 -35.06 -26.61
N GLN A 33 -59.66 -36.18 -25.89
CA GLN A 33 -58.61 -36.65 -25.01
C GLN A 33 -57.17 -36.65 -25.62
N LYS A 34 -57.04 -36.85 -26.93
CA LYS A 34 -55.72 -36.91 -27.62
C LYS A 34 -55.01 -35.55 -27.73
N GLY A 35 -55.79 -34.46 -28.02
CA GLY A 35 -55.26 -33.08 -28.12
C GLY A 35 -54.85 -32.47 -26.78
N GLN A 36 -55.60 -32.84 -25.72
CA GLN A 36 -55.27 -32.38 -24.35
C GLN A 36 -53.99 -32.98 -23.82
N ARG A 37 -53.71 -34.29 -24.10
CA ARG A 37 -52.48 -34.94 -23.69
C ARG A 37 -51.23 -34.32 -24.36
N MET A 38 -51.33 -34.01 -25.67
CA MET A 38 -50.22 -33.44 -26.43
C MET A 38 -49.92 -31.98 -25.97
N LYS A 39 -50.94 -31.16 -25.68
CA LYS A 39 -50.78 -29.80 -25.14
C LYS A 39 -50.14 -29.83 -23.75
N LYS A 40 -50.56 -30.76 -22.87
CA LYS A 40 -49.93 -30.94 -21.56
C LYS A 40 -48.46 -31.37 -21.68
N GLN A 41 -48.12 -32.30 -22.57
CA GLN A 41 -46.73 -32.74 -22.78
C GLN A 41 -45.86 -31.61 -23.33
N LEU A 42 -46.35 -30.84 -24.32
CA LEU A 42 -45.62 -29.70 -24.86
C LEU A 42 -45.35 -28.64 -23.78
N LEU A 43 -46.36 -28.31 -22.97
CA LEU A 43 -46.24 -27.34 -21.88
C LEU A 43 -45.24 -27.83 -20.79
N HIS A 44 -45.28 -29.14 -20.48
CA HIS A 44 -44.29 -29.74 -19.55
C HIS A 44 -42.88 -29.68 -20.09
N THR A 45 -42.67 -29.94 -21.38
CA THR A 45 -41.35 -29.87 -22.02
C THR A 45 -40.84 -28.42 -22.00
N TYR A 46 -41.67 -27.43 -22.32
CA TYR A 46 -41.28 -26.01 -22.23
C TYR A 46 -40.92 -25.57 -20.80
N ARG A 47 -41.68 -26.01 -19.79
CA ARG A 47 -41.41 -25.72 -18.39
C ARG A 47 -40.09 -26.36 -17.94
N PHE A 48 -39.86 -27.58 -18.35
CA PHE A 48 -38.62 -28.31 -18.04
C PHE A 48 -37.39 -27.63 -18.66
N VAL A 49 -37.45 -27.30 -19.97
CA VAL A 49 -36.37 -26.59 -20.67
C VAL A 49 -36.12 -25.22 -20.04
N PHE A 50 -37.18 -24.47 -19.70
CA PHE A 50 -37.06 -23.17 -19.01
C PHE A 50 -36.41 -23.32 -17.64
N LEU A 51 -36.80 -24.34 -16.85
CA LEU A 51 -36.19 -24.59 -15.54
C LEU A 51 -34.70 -24.97 -15.66
N CYS A 52 -34.33 -25.80 -16.63
CA CYS A 52 -32.94 -26.13 -16.90
C CYS A 52 -32.11 -24.89 -17.30
N MET A 53 -32.65 -24.01 -18.16
CA MET A 53 -32.00 -22.78 -18.53
C MET A 53 -31.84 -21.82 -17.33
N LEU A 54 -32.85 -21.70 -16.49
CA LEU A 54 -32.81 -20.87 -15.28
C LEU A 54 -31.69 -21.37 -14.33
N ILE A 55 -31.64 -22.69 -14.10
CA ILE A 55 -30.60 -23.30 -13.26
C ILE A 55 -29.22 -23.06 -13.87
N ALA A 56 -29.05 -23.22 -15.18
CA ALA A 56 -27.80 -23.00 -15.86
C ALA A 56 -27.32 -21.54 -15.76
N VAL A 57 -28.23 -20.57 -15.96
CA VAL A 57 -27.90 -19.13 -15.84
C VAL A 57 -27.53 -18.76 -14.39
N VAL A 58 -28.31 -19.25 -13.42
CA VAL A 58 -27.99 -19.03 -11.99
C VAL A 58 -26.65 -19.65 -11.64
N GLY A 59 -26.37 -20.87 -12.08
CA GLY A 59 -25.09 -21.55 -11.88
C GLY A 59 -23.92 -20.76 -12.48
N LEU A 60 -24.07 -20.28 -13.72
CA LEU A 60 -23.06 -19.44 -14.39
C LEU A 60 -22.83 -18.12 -13.63
N CYS A 61 -23.88 -17.45 -13.17
CA CYS A 61 -23.74 -16.21 -12.38
C CYS A 61 -23.01 -16.46 -11.05
N LEU A 62 -23.29 -17.58 -10.38
CA LEU A 62 -22.60 -17.93 -9.13
C LEU A 62 -21.12 -18.23 -9.37
N VAL A 63 -20.79 -19.01 -10.39
CA VAL A 63 -19.40 -19.33 -10.75
C VAL A 63 -18.65 -18.08 -11.17
N ALA A 64 -19.24 -17.23 -12.02
CA ALA A 64 -18.63 -15.98 -12.44
C ALA A 64 -18.40 -15.03 -11.26
N GLY A 65 -19.39 -14.87 -10.37
CA GLY A 65 -19.26 -14.05 -9.16
C GLY A 65 -18.16 -14.54 -8.22
N TYR A 66 -18.04 -15.86 -8.05
CA TYR A 66 -16.96 -16.47 -7.25
C TYR A 66 -15.59 -16.26 -7.91
N SER A 67 -15.49 -16.49 -9.22
CA SER A 67 -14.22 -16.34 -9.97
C SER A 67 -13.73 -14.89 -9.93
N VAL A 68 -14.61 -13.92 -10.14
CA VAL A 68 -14.28 -12.48 -10.03
C VAL A 68 -13.76 -12.17 -8.62
N ARG A 69 -14.39 -12.73 -7.59
CA ARG A 69 -13.95 -12.51 -6.20
C ARG A 69 -12.53 -13.02 -5.94
N VAL A 70 -12.20 -14.20 -6.43
CA VAL A 70 -10.87 -14.81 -6.23
C VAL A 70 -9.80 -14.09 -7.04
N LEU A 71 -10.10 -13.78 -8.30
CA LEU A 71 -9.15 -13.09 -9.20
C LEU A 71 -8.80 -11.69 -8.68
N ASP A 72 -9.79 -10.93 -8.26
CA ASP A 72 -9.62 -9.56 -7.78
C ASP A 72 -8.82 -9.51 -6.46
N GLN A 73 -9.08 -10.46 -5.53
CA GLN A 73 -8.25 -10.56 -4.31
C GLN A 73 -6.78 -10.84 -4.63
N ASN A 74 -6.53 -11.75 -5.57
CA ASN A 74 -5.17 -12.08 -5.96
C ASN A 74 -4.47 -10.91 -6.66
N GLN A 75 -5.18 -10.15 -7.50
CA GLN A 75 -4.63 -8.96 -8.15
C GLN A 75 -4.24 -7.88 -7.13
N VAL A 76 -5.14 -7.57 -6.17
CA VAL A 76 -4.84 -6.61 -5.10
C VAL A 76 -3.62 -7.07 -4.28
N ILE A 77 -3.56 -8.35 -3.90
CA ILE A 77 -2.43 -8.89 -3.15
C ILE A 77 -1.13 -8.81 -3.98
N GLN A 78 -1.16 -9.15 -5.26
CA GLN A 78 0.02 -9.03 -6.13
C GLN A 78 0.49 -7.59 -6.29
N GLN A 79 -0.44 -6.65 -6.47
CA GLN A 79 -0.11 -5.22 -6.56
C GLN A 79 0.53 -4.72 -5.26
N VAL A 80 -0.05 -5.05 -4.12
CA VAL A 80 0.50 -4.72 -2.81
C VAL A 80 1.90 -5.30 -2.63
N ASP A 81 2.08 -6.58 -2.94
CA ASP A 81 3.37 -7.24 -2.82
C ASP A 81 4.44 -6.61 -3.73
N THR A 82 4.05 -6.22 -4.95
CA THR A 82 4.97 -5.55 -5.89
C THR A 82 5.35 -4.16 -5.40
N ASN A 83 4.39 -3.39 -4.91
CA ASN A 83 4.65 -2.04 -4.39
C ASN A 83 5.49 -2.09 -3.11
N MET A 84 5.23 -3.05 -2.21
CA MET A 84 6.08 -3.25 -1.02
C MET A 84 7.51 -3.63 -1.38
N GLU A 85 7.71 -4.49 -2.39
CA GLU A 85 9.05 -4.84 -2.85
C GLU A 85 9.77 -3.65 -3.49
N ALA A 86 9.05 -2.81 -4.24
CA ALA A 86 9.61 -1.57 -4.77
C ALA A 86 9.99 -0.58 -3.65
N ALA A 87 9.15 -0.45 -2.61
CA ALA A 87 9.46 0.37 -1.44
C ALA A 87 10.69 -0.14 -0.68
N LYS A 88 10.84 -1.46 -0.55
CA LYS A 88 12.03 -2.07 0.04
C LYS A 88 13.29 -1.73 -0.75
N VAL A 89 13.27 -1.87 -2.08
CA VAL A 89 14.42 -1.50 -2.93
C VAL A 89 14.73 -0.01 -2.78
N ARG A 90 13.73 0.85 -2.60
CA ARG A 90 13.94 2.28 -2.33
C ARG A 90 14.60 2.48 -0.96
N LEU A 91 14.13 1.80 0.10
CA LEU A 91 14.73 1.84 1.42
C LEU A 91 16.22 1.45 1.39
N ASP A 92 16.55 0.34 0.72
CA ASP A 92 17.93 -0.14 0.58
C ASP A 92 18.80 0.89 -0.14
N ARG A 93 18.31 1.44 -1.25
CA ARG A 93 19.03 2.46 -2.03
C ARG A 93 19.23 3.76 -1.25
N ASP A 94 18.21 4.20 -0.52
CA ASP A 94 18.27 5.45 0.24
C ASP A 94 19.21 5.28 1.45
N ALA A 95 19.25 4.08 2.07
CA ALA A 95 20.22 3.74 3.12
C ALA A 95 21.67 3.70 2.58
N GLU A 96 21.89 3.06 1.41
CA GLU A 96 23.21 3.00 0.75
C GLU A 96 23.66 4.40 0.31
N ALA A 97 22.77 5.21 -0.26
CA ALA A 97 23.07 6.59 -0.63
C ALA A 97 23.46 7.45 0.58
N SER A 98 22.72 7.29 1.71
CA SER A 98 23.03 7.98 2.96
C SER A 98 24.39 7.55 3.53
N ALA A 99 24.70 6.26 3.50
CA ALA A 99 25.99 5.74 3.98
C ALA A 99 27.16 6.26 3.12
N THR A 100 27.03 6.22 1.80
CA THR A 100 28.04 6.73 0.86
C THR A 100 28.27 8.22 1.05
N MET A 101 27.21 8.98 1.20
CA MET A 101 27.28 10.41 1.44
C MET A 101 27.96 10.75 2.76
N MET A 102 27.66 10.02 3.85
CA MET A 102 28.32 10.22 5.14
C MET A 102 29.80 9.94 5.04
N GLU A 103 30.21 8.95 4.24
CA GLU A 103 31.63 8.66 3.99
C GLU A 103 32.27 9.76 3.14
N ASP A 104 31.63 10.27 2.11
CA ASP A 104 32.11 11.37 1.29
C ASP A 104 32.30 12.65 2.14
N LEU A 105 31.32 12.99 2.97
CA LEU A 105 31.44 14.11 3.92
C LEU A 105 32.58 13.91 4.91
N ARG A 106 32.72 12.69 5.45
CA ARG A 106 33.87 12.37 6.34
C ARG A 106 35.19 12.61 5.63
N ASN A 107 35.35 12.13 4.40
CA ASN A 107 36.58 12.28 3.63
C ASN A 107 36.84 13.75 3.27
N GLU A 108 35.83 14.52 2.91
CA GLU A 108 35.91 15.94 2.62
C GLU A 108 36.38 16.71 3.84
N TYR A 109 35.73 16.58 5.00
CA TYR A 109 36.07 17.33 6.20
C TYR A 109 37.42 16.86 6.82
N ALA A 110 37.74 15.57 6.72
CA ALA A 110 39.05 15.05 7.09
C ALA A 110 40.14 15.70 6.23
N SER A 111 39.94 15.81 4.92
CA SER A 111 40.91 16.41 4.00
C SER A 111 41.08 17.91 4.28
N LYS A 112 39.98 18.65 4.44
CA LYS A 112 40.00 20.08 4.80
C LYS A 112 40.79 20.31 6.12
N THR A 113 40.48 19.51 7.15
CA THR A 113 41.12 19.61 8.46
C THR A 113 42.60 19.27 8.39
N ARG A 114 43.00 18.25 7.59
CA ARG A 114 44.40 17.89 7.36
C ARG A 114 45.19 19.01 6.67
N VAL A 115 44.57 19.69 5.68
CA VAL A 115 45.21 20.85 5.03
C VAL A 115 45.43 21.97 6.04
N VAL A 116 44.45 22.26 6.90
CA VAL A 116 44.64 23.24 7.98
C VAL A 116 45.76 22.82 8.93
N ALA A 117 45.84 21.54 9.31
CA ALA A 117 46.89 21.02 10.15
C ALA A 117 48.28 21.22 9.51
N MET A 118 48.43 20.94 8.22
CA MET A 118 49.68 21.16 7.48
C MET A 118 50.07 22.62 7.39
N LEU A 119 49.14 23.54 7.19
CA LEU A 119 49.40 24.98 7.14
C LEU A 119 49.84 25.54 8.49
N LEU A 120 49.35 24.95 9.56
CA LEU A 120 49.64 25.38 10.93
C LEU A 120 50.84 24.64 11.57
N GLU A 121 51.42 23.63 10.93
CA GLU A 121 52.54 22.83 11.43
C GLU A 121 53.81 23.64 11.69
N GLU A 122 54.04 24.67 10.87
CA GLU A 122 55.23 25.55 11.00
C GLU A 122 55.08 26.59 12.11
N GLN A 123 53.87 26.76 12.66
CA GLN A 123 53.63 27.75 13.72
C GLN A 123 54.15 27.23 15.06
N LYS A 124 55.19 27.88 15.60
CA LYS A 124 55.81 27.47 16.85
C LYS A 124 55.21 28.11 18.10
N ASP A 125 54.64 29.27 17.95
CA ASP A 125 54.06 30.06 19.07
C ASP A 125 52.60 30.44 18.78
N TRP A 126 51.73 30.18 19.74
CA TRP A 126 50.31 30.53 19.67
C TRP A 126 50.05 31.85 20.38
N SER A 127 50.55 32.94 19.82
CA SER A 127 50.34 34.30 20.28
C SER A 127 49.07 34.91 19.62
N SER A 128 48.66 36.08 20.04
CA SER A 128 47.49 36.79 19.49
C SER A 128 47.58 37.08 17.98
N GLU A 129 48.77 37.12 17.38
CA GLU A 129 48.94 37.24 15.92
C GLU A 129 48.55 35.96 15.21
N ASN A 130 48.78 34.81 15.81
CA ASN A 130 48.40 33.52 15.25
C ASN A 130 46.89 33.20 15.36
N GLU A 131 46.16 33.84 16.25
CA GLU A 131 44.71 33.81 16.34
C GLU A 131 44.06 34.43 15.10
N THR A 132 44.69 35.48 14.53
CA THR A 132 44.22 36.08 13.27
C THR A 132 44.33 35.09 12.11
N ILE A 133 45.37 34.26 12.06
CA ILE A 133 45.56 33.22 11.05
C ILE A 133 44.48 32.15 11.21
N LEU A 134 44.13 31.74 12.43
CA LEU A 134 43.06 30.79 12.68
C LEU A 134 41.72 31.31 12.17
N GLU A 135 41.43 32.61 12.40
CA GLU A 135 40.19 33.21 11.93
C GLU A 135 40.11 33.33 10.39
N GLU A 136 41.24 33.70 9.74
CA GLU A 136 41.33 33.66 8.28
C GLU A 136 41.10 32.26 7.70
N LEU A 137 41.74 31.25 8.27
CA LEU A 137 41.57 29.85 7.87
C LEU A 137 40.10 29.39 8.10
N ARG A 138 39.50 29.77 9.24
CA ARG A 138 38.10 29.47 9.54
C ARG A 138 37.17 29.90 8.43
N VAL A 139 37.34 31.15 7.95
CA VAL A 139 36.55 31.71 6.88
C VAL A 139 36.81 30.98 5.55
N VAL A 140 38.07 30.67 5.24
CA VAL A 140 38.47 30.02 3.98
C VAL A 140 37.87 28.60 3.84
N ILE A 141 37.83 27.83 4.97
CA ILE A 141 37.32 26.45 4.95
C ILE A 141 35.82 26.36 5.30
N ASP A 142 35.16 27.49 5.52
CA ASP A 142 33.77 27.57 5.93
C ASP A 142 33.46 26.78 7.21
N ALA A 143 34.29 27.04 8.26
CA ALA A 143 34.14 26.40 9.55
C ALA A 143 33.47 27.34 10.57
N ASP A 144 32.78 26.75 11.54
CA ASP A 144 32.24 27.48 12.69
C ASP A 144 33.36 27.85 13.69
N GLN A 145 34.28 26.92 13.91
CA GLN A 145 35.34 27.08 14.89
C GLN A 145 36.59 26.25 14.51
N ILE A 146 37.77 26.83 14.73
CA ILE A 146 39.03 26.12 14.71
C ILE A 146 39.69 26.24 16.09
N SER A 147 40.19 25.11 16.61
CA SER A 147 40.90 25.06 17.89
C SER A 147 42.16 24.20 17.76
N VAL A 148 43.19 24.57 18.48
CA VAL A 148 44.46 23.86 18.55
C VAL A 148 44.66 23.35 19.96
N SER A 149 44.97 22.06 20.12
CA SER A 149 45.32 21.49 21.43
C SER A 149 46.80 21.15 21.53
N ASN A 150 47.27 21.11 22.76
CA ASN A 150 48.61 20.57 23.09
C ASN A 150 48.57 19.03 23.22
N GLU A 151 49.71 18.42 23.54
CA GLU A 151 49.89 16.96 23.74
C GLU A 151 48.98 16.40 24.86
N THR A 152 48.59 17.24 25.85
CA THR A 152 47.69 16.83 26.93
C THR A 152 46.21 16.98 26.59
N GLY A 153 45.88 17.43 25.37
CA GLY A 153 44.53 17.67 24.90
C GLY A 153 43.86 18.92 25.45
N ILE A 154 44.67 19.89 25.96
CA ILE A 154 44.16 21.20 26.38
C ILE A 154 44.21 22.15 25.18
N LEU A 155 43.12 22.84 24.89
CA LEU A 155 43.02 23.83 23.82
C LEU A 155 43.89 25.05 24.19
N ILE A 156 44.93 25.32 23.39
CA ILE A 156 45.89 26.41 23.60
C ILE A 156 45.60 27.63 22.77
N ALA A 157 44.86 27.46 21.66
CA ALA A 157 44.33 28.53 20.82
C ALA A 157 43.00 28.14 20.23
N SER A 158 42.11 29.11 20.00
CA SER A 158 40.80 28.87 19.41
C SER A 158 40.23 30.17 18.83
N THR A 159 39.51 30.08 17.70
CA THR A 159 38.71 31.17 17.17
C THR A 159 37.55 31.58 18.11
N ASP A 160 37.08 30.64 18.95
CA ASP A 160 36.24 30.92 20.11
C ASP A 160 37.11 31.01 21.38
N PHE A 161 37.40 32.22 21.82
CA PHE A 161 38.23 32.48 23.01
C PHE A 161 37.69 31.78 24.27
N SER A 162 36.37 31.56 24.35
CA SER A 162 35.77 30.91 25.51
C SER A 162 36.15 29.44 25.62
N SER A 163 36.68 28.85 24.55
CA SER A 163 37.08 27.46 24.47
C SER A 163 38.57 27.24 24.86
N THR A 164 39.38 28.27 24.86
CA THR A 164 40.79 28.20 25.28
C THR A 164 40.88 27.76 26.74
N GLY A 165 41.81 26.82 27.03
CA GLY A 165 41.97 26.22 28.34
C GLY A 165 41.04 25.04 28.63
N LYS A 166 40.02 24.80 27.82
CA LYS A 166 39.17 23.59 27.90
C LYS A 166 39.86 22.39 27.28
N ARG A 167 39.29 21.21 27.51
CA ARG A 167 39.76 19.97 26.85
C ARG A 167 39.19 19.86 25.46
N ALA A 168 39.95 19.33 24.54
CA ALA A 168 39.51 18.90 23.23
C ALA A 168 38.35 17.89 23.34
N TYR A 169 37.64 17.67 22.26
CA TYR A 169 36.50 16.74 22.24
C TYR A 169 36.94 15.32 22.65
N ARG A 170 36.13 14.68 23.49
CA ARG A 170 36.49 13.42 24.18
C ARG A 170 36.95 12.32 23.22
N ALA A 171 36.32 12.22 22.03
CA ALA A 171 36.70 11.19 21.04
C ALA A 171 38.13 11.34 20.52
N PHE A 172 38.70 12.56 20.54
CA PHE A 172 40.05 12.84 20.02
C PHE A 172 41.16 12.82 21.07
N LEU A 173 40.80 12.84 22.37
CA LEU A 173 41.77 12.94 23.46
C LEU A 173 42.81 11.82 23.49
N SER A 174 42.47 10.62 23.06
CA SER A 174 43.41 9.48 23.02
C SER A 174 44.42 9.56 21.88
N HIS A 175 44.26 10.50 20.95
CA HIS A 175 45.07 10.60 19.73
C HIS A 175 45.94 11.88 19.67
N THR A 176 46.02 12.62 20.76
CA THR A 176 46.78 13.88 20.82
C THR A 176 48.30 13.76 20.57
N THR A 177 48.83 12.55 20.66
CA THR A 177 50.25 12.22 20.40
C THR A 177 50.43 11.33 19.16
N ASP A 178 49.37 11.02 18.44
CA ASP A 178 49.40 10.21 17.22
C ASP A 178 49.69 11.11 16.01
N PRO A 179 50.88 11.02 15.36
CA PRO A 179 51.24 11.97 14.29
C PRO A 179 50.50 11.77 12.98
N VAL A 180 49.74 10.70 12.84
CA VAL A 180 49.03 10.37 11.58
C VAL A 180 47.52 10.47 11.74
N PHE A 181 47.06 10.78 12.96
CA PHE A 181 45.61 10.79 13.26
C PHE A 181 44.84 11.83 12.42
N THR A 182 43.77 11.39 11.86
CA THR A 182 42.71 12.26 11.29
C THR A 182 41.40 11.51 11.39
N ASP A 183 40.40 12.14 11.98
CA ASP A 183 39.05 11.57 12.09
C ASP A 183 37.97 12.65 12.08
N VAL A 184 36.75 12.24 11.75
CA VAL A 184 35.56 13.10 11.72
C VAL A 184 34.43 12.42 12.51
N VAL A 185 33.85 13.15 13.43
CA VAL A 185 32.77 12.70 14.29
C VAL A 185 31.52 13.55 14.02
N PHE A 186 30.44 12.90 13.72
CA PHE A 186 29.10 13.50 13.64
C PHE A 186 28.43 13.39 15.00
N THR A 187 28.02 14.51 15.59
CA THR A 187 27.49 14.54 16.95
C THR A 187 26.38 15.59 17.10
N MET A 188 25.71 15.54 18.25
CA MET A 188 24.67 16.53 18.61
C MET A 188 25.19 17.36 19.79
N GLN A 189 25.12 18.68 19.70
CA GLN A 189 25.41 19.58 20.80
C GLN A 189 24.25 20.56 20.98
N ASN A 190 23.66 20.58 22.15
CA ASN A 190 22.48 21.41 22.44
C ASN A 190 21.34 21.21 21.43
N ASP A 191 21.04 19.95 21.09
CA ASP A 191 20.05 19.55 20.09
C ASP A 191 20.31 20.06 18.65
N LYS A 192 21.54 20.52 18.38
CA LYS A 192 21.98 20.89 17.04
C LYS A 192 22.98 19.88 16.51
N PRO A 193 22.79 19.39 15.29
CA PRO A 193 23.76 18.51 14.65
C PRO A 193 25.03 19.33 14.36
N MET A 194 26.18 18.69 14.53
CA MET A 194 27.50 19.32 14.40
C MET A 194 28.48 18.31 13.84
N ILE A 195 29.38 18.77 13.00
CA ILE A 195 30.47 17.99 12.44
C ILE A 195 31.77 18.46 13.11
N LEU A 196 32.44 17.52 13.78
CA LEU A 196 33.75 17.74 14.39
C LEU A 196 34.78 16.93 13.65
N ALA A 197 35.80 17.58 13.11
CA ALA A 197 36.94 16.94 12.51
C ALA A 197 38.21 17.26 13.31
N ALA A 198 39.11 16.31 13.44
CA ALA A 198 40.41 16.56 14.05
C ALA A 198 41.52 15.94 13.22
N SER A 199 42.70 16.60 13.20
CA SER A 199 43.89 16.09 12.57
C SER A 199 45.12 16.38 13.47
N ALA A 200 46.06 15.46 13.50
CA ALA A 200 47.33 15.64 14.20
C ALA A 200 48.11 16.81 13.61
N LEU A 201 48.77 17.56 14.45
CA LEU A 201 49.91 18.37 14.04
C LEU A 201 51.09 17.42 13.73
N GLY A 202 51.74 17.57 12.59
CA GLY A 202 52.74 16.63 12.06
C GLY A 202 53.92 16.34 13.03
N SER A 203 54.14 17.16 14.03
CA SER A 203 55.07 16.92 15.12
C SER A 203 54.57 15.92 16.17
N GLY A 204 53.33 15.46 16.12
CA GLY A 204 52.70 14.64 17.18
C GLY A 204 52.48 15.39 18.49
N LYS A 205 52.47 16.71 18.45
CA LYS A 205 52.41 17.59 19.65
C LYS A 205 51.04 18.26 19.80
N GLY A 206 49.99 17.53 19.60
CA GLY A 206 48.63 18.00 19.72
C GLY A 206 47.80 17.81 18.45
N LEU A 207 46.59 18.32 18.48
CA LEU A 207 45.61 18.19 17.41
C LEU A 207 45.06 19.54 17.02
N ILE A 208 44.71 19.66 15.76
CA ILE A 208 43.74 20.67 15.30
C ILE A 208 42.36 20.05 15.32
N GLN A 209 41.43 20.75 15.93
CA GLN A 209 39.99 20.40 15.92
C GLN A 209 39.23 21.49 15.21
N VAL A 210 38.45 21.12 14.22
CA VAL A 210 37.63 22.00 13.42
C VAL A 210 36.16 21.60 13.60
N GLN A 211 35.32 22.57 13.88
CA GLN A 211 33.85 22.42 13.88
C GLN A 211 33.32 22.99 12.61
N TYR A 212 32.51 22.18 11.89
CA TYR A 212 31.85 22.60 10.66
C TYR A 212 30.34 22.69 10.87
N PRO A 213 29.67 23.59 10.11
CA PRO A 213 28.21 23.66 10.13
C PRO A 213 27.59 22.38 9.57
N ALA A 214 26.54 21.92 10.21
CA ALA A 214 25.85 20.67 9.81
C ALA A 214 24.70 20.89 8.80
N GLU A 215 24.61 22.07 8.21
CA GLU A 215 23.52 22.41 7.26
C GLU A 215 23.50 21.48 6.06
N SER A 216 24.66 21.07 5.55
CA SER A 216 24.76 20.08 4.48
C SER A 216 24.17 18.71 4.86
N MET A 217 24.32 18.28 6.10
CA MET A 217 23.69 17.06 6.60
C MET A 217 22.18 17.17 6.68
N LEU A 218 21.65 18.34 7.11
CA LEU A 218 20.22 18.56 7.25
C LEU A 218 19.51 18.61 5.90
N THR A 219 20.09 19.30 4.92
CA THR A 219 19.51 19.41 3.57
C THR A 219 19.41 18.05 2.89
N GLN A 220 20.45 17.24 3.00
CA GLN A 220 20.50 15.93 2.35
C GLN A 220 19.75 14.84 3.14
N SER A 221 19.61 14.97 4.45
CA SER A 221 18.72 14.12 5.25
C SER A 221 17.25 14.31 4.85
N GLN A 222 16.87 15.48 4.35
CA GLN A 222 15.52 15.74 3.85
C GLN A 222 15.23 15.10 2.48
N GLU A 223 16.26 14.94 1.63
CA GLU A 223 16.10 14.29 0.32
C GLU A 223 15.91 12.76 0.43
N ASN A 224 16.46 12.15 1.48
CA ASN A 224 16.36 10.72 1.76
C ASN A 224 15.34 10.43 2.88
N ASP A 225 14.24 11.17 2.92
CA ASP A 225 13.26 11.06 3.99
C ASP A 225 12.37 9.81 3.79
N VAL A 226 12.64 8.78 4.59
CA VAL A 226 11.82 7.56 4.65
C VAL A 226 10.35 7.88 4.89
N SER A 227 10.03 9.00 5.55
CA SER A 227 8.66 9.40 5.84
C SER A 227 7.84 9.67 4.57
N ALA A 228 8.49 10.08 3.48
CA ALA A 228 7.86 10.35 2.20
C ALA A 228 7.55 9.09 1.37
N ILE A 229 8.17 7.94 1.65
CA ILE A 229 8.07 6.75 0.80
C ILE A 229 6.61 6.33 0.57
N VAL A 230 5.82 6.20 1.63
CA VAL A 230 4.42 5.78 1.52
C VAL A 230 3.52 6.88 0.97
N ALA A 231 3.82 8.16 1.24
CA ALA A 231 3.08 9.29 0.70
C ALA A 231 3.25 9.38 -0.83
N ASP A 232 4.47 9.16 -1.32
CA ASP A 232 4.78 9.18 -2.75
C ASP A 232 4.30 7.93 -3.48
N MET A 233 4.41 6.77 -2.82
CA MET A 233 4.09 5.47 -3.40
C MET A 233 3.34 4.60 -2.39
N PRO A 234 2.02 4.81 -2.24
CA PRO A 234 1.21 3.96 -1.38
C PRO A 234 1.20 2.52 -1.91
N PHE A 235 1.22 1.54 -1.00
CA PHE A 235 1.27 0.12 -1.38
C PHE A 235 -0.03 -0.37 -2.01
N SER A 236 -1.14 0.35 -1.77
CA SER A 236 -2.46 0.08 -2.34
C SER A 236 -3.23 1.38 -2.52
N ASP A 237 -4.07 1.42 -3.55
CA ASP A 237 -5.06 2.49 -3.75
C ASP A 237 -6.22 2.42 -2.73
N MET A 238 -6.30 1.31 -1.99
CA MET A 238 -7.33 1.05 -1.00
C MET A 238 -6.70 0.93 0.39
N GLY A 239 -7.32 1.55 1.40
CA GLY A 239 -6.90 1.43 2.78
C GLY A 239 -5.70 2.29 3.15
N ILE A 240 -4.96 1.86 4.14
CA ILE A 240 -3.85 2.58 4.74
C ILE A 240 -2.55 1.83 4.49
N SER A 241 -1.55 2.52 3.97
CA SER A 241 -0.18 2.00 3.87
C SER A 241 0.70 2.66 4.94
N ALA A 242 1.61 1.90 5.54
CA ALA A 242 2.53 2.41 6.54
C ALA A 242 3.84 1.61 6.58
N ILE A 243 4.88 2.26 7.09
CA ILE A 243 6.16 1.64 7.48
C ILE A 243 6.35 1.91 8.97
N ILE A 244 6.60 0.85 9.74
CA ILE A 244 6.85 0.89 11.18
C ILE A 244 8.31 0.52 11.41
N ASP A 245 8.98 1.29 12.26
CA ASP A 245 10.30 0.94 12.79
C ASP A 245 10.14 -0.02 13.98
N THR A 246 10.74 -1.20 13.90
CA THR A 246 10.66 -2.23 14.94
C THR A 246 11.40 -1.86 16.22
N ASP A 247 12.43 -1.01 16.14
CA ASP A 247 13.22 -0.62 17.33
C ASP A 247 12.45 0.38 18.21
N THR A 248 11.66 1.26 17.57
CA THR A 248 10.92 2.31 18.27
C THR A 248 9.42 2.05 18.39
N GLY A 249 8.86 1.12 17.59
CA GLY A 249 7.44 0.85 17.50
C GLY A 249 6.63 1.98 16.85
N LYS A 250 7.28 2.93 16.16
CA LYS A 250 6.64 4.12 15.60
C LYS A 250 6.46 4.04 14.10
N TYR A 251 5.47 4.78 13.60
CA TYR A 251 5.33 4.98 12.17
C TYR A 251 6.47 5.85 11.63
N VAL A 252 7.29 5.33 10.74
CA VAL A 252 8.31 6.09 10.02
C VAL A 252 7.69 6.74 8.79
N SER A 253 6.84 6.02 8.07
CA SER A 253 6.09 6.51 6.92
C SER A 253 4.64 6.06 7.00
N HIS A 254 3.71 6.91 6.60
CA HIS A 254 2.27 6.62 6.69
C HIS A 254 1.51 7.38 5.61
N THR A 255 0.40 6.80 5.07
CA THR A 255 -0.47 7.48 4.10
C THR A 255 -1.02 8.81 4.64
N GLN A 256 -1.22 8.91 5.97
CA GLN A 256 -1.54 10.16 6.67
C GLN A 256 -0.25 10.67 7.30
N VAL A 257 0.36 11.68 6.70
CA VAL A 257 1.69 12.18 7.08
C VAL A 257 1.75 12.63 8.55
N GLU A 258 0.63 13.12 9.10
CA GLU A 258 0.53 13.56 10.50
C GLU A 258 0.74 12.44 11.51
N ARG A 259 0.68 11.17 11.07
CA ARG A 259 0.92 10.01 11.91
C ARG A 259 2.39 9.60 11.97
N CYS A 260 3.24 10.11 11.11
CA CYS A 260 4.68 9.84 11.17
C CYS A 260 5.24 10.29 12.52
N GLY A 261 6.06 9.44 13.14
CA GLY A 261 6.63 9.66 14.49
C GLY A 261 5.73 9.29 15.67
N THR A 262 4.43 8.97 15.42
CA THR A 262 3.53 8.47 16.49
C THR A 262 3.65 6.97 16.67
N ASP A 263 3.24 6.47 17.84
CA ASP A 263 3.25 5.03 18.13
C ASP A 263 2.28 4.28 17.21
N SER A 264 2.68 3.07 16.82
CA SER A 264 1.89 2.19 15.97
C SER A 264 0.64 1.69 16.69
N ASP A 265 -0.50 1.63 15.97
CA ASP A 265 -1.74 1.01 16.45
C ASP A 265 -1.72 -0.52 16.38
N TYR A 266 -0.65 -1.11 15.87
CA TYR A 266 -0.50 -2.54 15.67
C TYR A 266 0.45 -3.14 16.69
N ASP A 267 0.06 -4.28 17.26
CA ASP A 267 0.96 -5.08 18.08
C ASP A 267 1.95 -5.83 17.17
N GLU A 268 3.24 -5.70 17.42
CA GLU A 268 4.29 -6.37 16.65
C GLU A 268 4.16 -7.89 16.65
N SER A 269 3.55 -8.47 17.69
CA SER A 269 3.28 -9.90 17.75
C SER A 269 2.39 -10.43 16.62
N LEU A 270 1.66 -9.53 15.92
CA LEU A 270 0.84 -9.86 14.74
C LEU A 270 1.70 -10.18 13.50
N PHE A 271 2.95 -9.73 13.48
CA PHE A 271 3.84 -9.79 12.31
C PHE A 271 4.91 -10.88 12.48
N SER A 272 4.47 -12.14 12.47
CA SER A 272 5.38 -13.27 12.57
C SER A 272 5.90 -13.69 11.19
N GLY A 273 7.24 -13.59 10.97
CA GLY A 273 7.90 -13.99 9.73
C GLY A 273 8.09 -12.86 8.71
N LYS A 274 8.78 -13.18 7.61
CA LYS A 274 9.22 -12.18 6.61
C LYS A 274 8.09 -11.56 5.79
N LYS A 275 6.94 -12.25 5.67
CA LYS A 275 5.80 -11.82 4.85
C LYS A 275 4.57 -12.58 5.29
N GLY A 276 3.46 -11.89 5.41
CA GLY A 276 2.23 -12.52 5.88
C GLY A 276 0.96 -11.75 5.55
N LYS A 277 -0.14 -12.38 5.96
CA LYS A 277 -1.49 -11.81 5.92
C LYS A 277 -2.14 -12.04 7.27
N VAL A 278 -2.73 -11.01 7.83
CA VAL A 278 -3.50 -11.06 9.09
C VAL A 278 -4.89 -10.48 8.84
N ASP A 279 -5.92 -11.18 9.30
CA ASP A 279 -7.29 -10.68 9.26
C ASP A 279 -7.66 -10.14 10.64
N LEU A 280 -7.96 -8.85 10.75
CA LEU A 280 -8.35 -8.19 11.99
C LEU A 280 -9.82 -7.76 11.96
N LEU A 281 -10.45 -7.78 13.12
CA LEU A 281 -11.78 -7.22 13.34
C LEU A 281 -11.66 -5.99 14.24
N ARG A 282 -11.85 -4.78 13.70
CA ARG A 282 -11.87 -3.51 14.45
C ARG A 282 -13.24 -2.85 14.27
N GLN A 283 -13.85 -2.37 15.34
CA GLN A 283 -15.12 -1.62 15.31
C GLN A 283 -16.20 -2.27 14.43
N HIS A 284 -16.36 -3.61 14.51
CA HIS A 284 -17.30 -4.42 13.71
C HIS A 284 -17.00 -4.44 12.20
N GLN A 285 -15.84 -3.96 11.77
CA GLN A 285 -15.36 -4.07 10.39
C GLN A 285 -14.17 -5.03 10.31
N ARG A 286 -14.13 -5.81 9.23
CA ARG A 286 -13.02 -6.73 8.96
C ARG A 286 -12.01 -6.04 8.08
N TYR A 287 -10.73 -6.19 8.44
CA TYR A 287 -9.59 -5.64 7.72
C TYR A 287 -8.66 -6.77 7.33
N MET A 288 -8.07 -6.64 6.15
CA MET A 288 -6.98 -7.48 5.68
C MET A 288 -5.68 -6.69 5.81
N ILE A 289 -4.80 -7.13 6.69
CA ILE A 289 -3.46 -6.58 6.79
C ILE A 289 -2.53 -7.47 5.99
N ARG A 290 -1.85 -6.89 5.01
CA ARG A 290 -0.72 -7.51 4.33
C ARG A 290 0.55 -6.85 4.84
N TYR A 291 1.58 -7.64 5.19
CA TYR A 291 2.82 -7.09 5.70
C TYR A 291 4.03 -7.82 5.13
N GLN A 292 5.16 -7.10 5.15
CA GLN A 292 6.48 -7.61 4.82
C GLN A 292 7.50 -6.97 5.76
N THR A 293 8.35 -7.79 6.40
CA THR A 293 9.44 -7.29 7.24
C THR A 293 10.72 -7.14 6.42
N HIS A 294 11.44 -6.07 6.65
CA HIS A 294 12.71 -5.79 6.01
C HIS A 294 13.64 -5.06 6.98
N GLU A 295 14.73 -5.70 7.37
CA GLU A 295 15.63 -5.20 8.42
C GLU A 295 14.85 -4.79 9.68
N ASN A 296 14.95 -3.52 10.08
CA ASN A 296 14.27 -2.94 11.23
C ASN A 296 12.91 -2.32 10.87
N TYR A 297 12.36 -2.64 9.69
CA TYR A 297 11.09 -2.07 9.23
C TYR A 297 10.05 -3.14 8.99
N ILE A 298 8.79 -2.78 9.30
CA ILE A 298 7.60 -3.52 8.91
C ILE A 298 6.83 -2.66 7.92
N LEU A 299 6.82 -3.08 6.65
CA LEU A 299 5.97 -2.50 5.63
C LEU A 299 4.60 -3.17 5.72
N LEU A 300 3.54 -2.42 5.83
CA LEU A 300 2.19 -2.96 5.93
C LEU A 300 1.16 -2.16 5.12
N VAL A 301 0.11 -2.85 4.72
CA VAL A 301 -1.12 -2.24 4.22
C VAL A 301 -2.31 -2.82 4.98
N ASP A 302 -3.22 -1.96 5.39
CA ASP A 302 -4.46 -2.29 6.09
C ASP A 302 -5.66 -1.92 5.21
N ILE A 303 -6.29 -2.94 4.60
CA ILE A 303 -7.38 -2.77 3.63
C ILE A 303 -8.70 -3.22 4.26
N PRO A 304 -9.71 -2.34 4.41
CA PRO A 304 -11.02 -2.74 4.87
C PRO A 304 -11.71 -3.62 3.80
N TYR A 305 -12.19 -4.80 4.19
CA TYR A 305 -12.91 -5.70 3.28
C TYR A 305 -14.11 -5.04 2.60
N ARG A 306 -14.70 -4.03 3.23
CA ARG A 306 -15.81 -3.27 2.67
C ARG A 306 -15.42 -2.50 1.40
N GLU A 307 -14.21 -1.95 1.34
CA GLU A 307 -13.70 -1.25 0.16
C GLU A 307 -13.47 -2.24 -0.99
N MET A 308 -12.89 -3.38 -0.70
CA MET A 308 -12.73 -4.47 -1.66
C MET A 308 -14.09 -4.96 -2.19
N ASP A 309 -15.10 -5.10 -1.33
CA ASP A 309 -16.45 -5.55 -1.72
C ASP A 309 -17.20 -4.49 -2.54
N ASN A 310 -16.98 -3.20 -2.30
CA ASN A 310 -17.63 -2.11 -3.05
C ASN A 310 -17.13 -2.05 -4.51
N ALA A 311 -15.84 -2.17 -4.74
CA ALA A 311 -15.25 -2.23 -6.08
C ALA A 311 -15.83 -3.41 -6.90
N ARG A 312 -16.06 -4.55 -6.24
CA ARG A 312 -16.66 -5.76 -6.84
C ARG A 312 -18.14 -5.66 -7.09
N GLY A 313 -18.85 -4.90 -6.28
CA GLY A 313 -20.31 -4.77 -6.36
C GLY A 313 -20.80 -4.31 -7.73
N MET A 314 -20.03 -3.50 -8.44
CA MET A 314 -20.34 -3.05 -9.79
C MET A 314 -20.22 -4.20 -10.81
N VAL A 315 -19.16 -4.98 -10.77
CA VAL A 315 -18.95 -6.12 -11.70
C VAL A 315 -20.01 -7.19 -11.49
N ILE A 316 -20.32 -7.53 -10.25
CA ILE A 316 -21.39 -8.49 -9.92
C ILE A 316 -22.74 -8.02 -10.46
N LYS A 317 -23.09 -6.73 -10.33
CA LYS A 317 -24.33 -6.16 -10.90
C LYS A 317 -24.40 -6.34 -12.42
N TRP A 318 -23.31 -6.12 -13.15
CA TRP A 318 -23.24 -6.32 -14.58
C TRP A 318 -23.38 -7.80 -14.99
N VAL A 319 -22.79 -8.73 -14.23
CA VAL A 319 -22.96 -10.17 -14.45
C VAL A 319 -24.43 -10.58 -14.26
N PHE A 320 -25.09 -10.11 -13.20
CA PHE A 320 -26.51 -10.38 -13.00
C PHE A 320 -27.39 -9.74 -14.07
N ALA A 321 -27.11 -8.51 -14.48
CA ALA A 321 -27.85 -7.83 -15.55
C ALA A 321 -27.75 -8.58 -16.88
N SER A 322 -26.55 -9.06 -17.25
CA SER A 322 -26.34 -9.86 -18.47
C SER A 322 -27.08 -11.21 -18.42
N GLY A 323 -27.07 -11.86 -17.26
CA GLY A 323 -27.84 -13.09 -17.02
C GLY A 323 -29.36 -12.88 -17.19
N LEU A 324 -29.87 -11.76 -16.67
CA LEU A 324 -31.29 -11.39 -16.83
C LEU A 324 -31.65 -11.12 -18.29
N ILE A 325 -30.80 -10.43 -19.04
CA ILE A 325 -30.99 -10.17 -20.48
C ILE A 325 -31.01 -11.50 -21.26
N LEU A 326 -30.11 -12.42 -20.96
CA LEU A 326 -30.09 -13.75 -21.58
C LEU A 326 -31.39 -14.54 -21.32
N LEU A 327 -31.93 -14.50 -20.10
CA LEU A 327 -33.20 -15.11 -19.75
C LEU A 327 -34.36 -14.47 -20.50
N LEU A 328 -34.39 -13.15 -20.66
CA LEU A 328 -35.40 -12.43 -21.45
C LEU A 328 -35.35 -12.84 -22.91
N VAL A 329 -34.17 -12.87 -23.53
CA VAL A 329 -33.99 -13.29 -24.92
C VAL A 329 -34.42 -14.74 -25.11
N ALA A 330 -34.08 -15.63 -24.21
CA ALA A 330 -34.48 -17.03 -24.24
C ALA A 330 -36.02 -17.21 -24.14
N THR A 331 -36.68 -16.47 -23.22
CA THR A 331 -38.13 -16.52 -23.07
C THR A 331 -38.86 -15.96 -24.30
N LEU A 332 -38.38 -14.87 -24.89
CA LEU A 332 -38.90 -14.29 -26.13
C LEU A 332 -38.75 -15.28 -27.31
N SER A 333 -37.56 -15.90 -27.45
CA SER A 333 -37.29 -16.88 -28.50
C SER A 333 -38.21 -18.11 -28.39
N MET A 334 -38.40 -18.62 -27.15
CA MET A 334 -39.35 -19.70 -26.90
C MET A 334 -40.80 -19.28 -27.27
N ARG A 335 -41.22 -18.07 -26.92
CA ARG A 335 -42.57 -17.54 -27.23
C ARG A 335 -42.74 -17.38 -28.74
N MET A 336 -41.73 -16.86 -29.44
CA MET A 336 -41.76 -16.79 -30.91
C MET A 336 -41.81 -18.17 -31.55
N GLY A 337 -41.03 -19.12 -31.08
CA GLY A 337 -41.08 -20.51 -31.52
C GLY A 337 -42.46 -21.15 -31.33
N TYR A 338 -43.10 -20.91 -30.18
CA TYR A 338 -44.46 -21.35 -29.93
C TYR A 338 -45.49 -20.75 -30.93
N PHE A 339 -45.41 -19.43 -31.19
CA PHE A 339 -46.28 -18.77 -32.18
C PHE A 339 -46.04 -19.28 -33.60
N TYR A 340 -44.78 -19.52 -33.97
CA TYR A 340 -44.41 -20.06 -35.28
C TYR A 340 -44.99 -21.48 -35.50
N LEU A 341 -44.81 -22.37 -34.48
CA LEU A 341 -45.41 -23.70 -34.51
C LEU A 341 -46.92 -23.70 -34.56
N LYS A 342 -47.60 -22.80 -33.83
CA LYS A 342 -49.04 -22.61 -33.85
C LYS A 342 -49.54 -22.18 -35.24
N LYS A 343 -48.74 -21.35 -35.96
CA LYS A 343 -49.08 -20.88 -37.32
C LYS A 343 -48.84 -21.94 -38.38
N LYS A 344 -47.75 -22.72 -38.29
CA LYS A 344 -47.34 -23.69 -39.29
C LYS A 344 -48.09 -25.03 -39.19
N SER A 345 -48.52 -25.40 -38.01
CA SER A 345 -49.18 -26.68 -37.73
C SER A 345 -50.44 -26.44 -36.87
N PRO A 346 -51.49 -25.80 -37.41
CA PRO A 346 -52.70 -25.49 -36.65
C PRO A 346 -53.44 -26.74 -36.17
N GLU A 347 -53.24 -27.89 -36.82
CA GLU A 347 -53.82 -29.17 -36.42
C GLU A 347 -53.31 -29.68 -35.06
N LEU A 348 -52.10 -29.23 -34.61
CA LEU A 348 -51.56 -29.56 -33.32
C LEU A 348 -52.11 -28.72 -32.17
N PHE A 349 -52.78 -27.60 -32.51
CA PHE A 349 -53.35 -26.66 -31.56
C PHE A 349 -54.88 -26.58 -31.78
N PRO A 350 -55.69 -27.23 -30.93
CA PRO A 350 -57.12 -27.19 -31.07
C PRO A 350 -57.64 -25.74 -31.02
N LYS A 351 -58.63 -25.42 -31.87
CA LYS A 351 -59.31 -24.13 -31.93
C LYS A 351 -59.93 -23.79 -30.57
N GLU A 352 -59.92 -22.53 -30.20
CA GLU A 352 -60.55 -22.08 -28.96
C GLU A 352 -62.05 -22.34 -28.94
N PRO A 353 -62.70 -22.56 -27.77
CA PRO A 353 -64.11 -22.90 -27.68
C PRO A 353 -65.04 -21.87 -28.30
N SER A 354 -64.66 -20.60 -28.47
CA SER A 354 -65.37 -19.54 -29.13
C SER A 354 -65.72 -19.85 -30.61
N ASP A 355 -64.78 -20.55 -31.31
CA ASP A 355 -64.94 -20.89 -32.72
C ASP A 355 -66.02 -21.98 -32.96
N TRP A 356 -66.27 -22.80 -31.94
CA TRP A 356 -67.30 -23.83 -32.00
C TRP A 356 -68.68 -23.25 -31.84
N ALA A 357 -68.85 -22.21 -31.07
CA ALA A 357 -70.12 -21.52 -30.86
C ALA A 357 -70.59 -20.76 -32.15
N GLU A 358 -69.65 -20.21 -32.92
CA GLU A 358 -69.91 -19.56 -34.19
C GLU A 358 -70.23 -20.56 -35.31
N GLN A 359 -69.56 -21.70 -35.36
CA GLN A 359 -69.85 -22.75 -36.37
C GLN A 359 -71.18 -23.43 -36.14
N GLN A 360 -71.69 -23.54 -34.92
CA GLN A 360 -73.04 -24.03 -34.64
C GLN A 360 -74.14 -23.02 -35.02
N LYS A 361 -73.85 -21.72 -34.96
CA LYS A 361 -74.78 -20.68 -35.42
C LYS A 361 -74.90 -20.61 -36.95
N GLN A 362 -73.86 -21.02 -37.69
CA GLN A 362 -73.92 -21.05 -39.17
C GLN A 362 -74.53 -22.33 -39.75
N LYS A 363 -74.83 -23.35 -38.94
CA LYS A 363 -75.45 -24.60 -39.33
C LYS A 363 -76.95 -24.68 -38.98
N LYS A 364 -77.49 -23.61 -38.40
CA LYS A 364 -78.91 -23.41 -38.22
C LYS A 364 -79.42 -22.36 -39.22
#